data_f33c47f991ed15a602aecc9c64153d2b
#
_entry.id   f33c47f991ed15a602aecc9c64153d2b
#
_cell.length_a   1.000
_cell.length_b   1.000
_cell.length_c   1.000
_cell.angle_alpha   90.00
_cell.angle_beta   90.00
_cell.angle_gamma   90.00
#
_symmetry.space_group_name_H-M   'P 1'
#
loop_
_entity.id
_entity.type
_entity.pdbx_description
1 polymer ?
#
loop_
_entity_poly.entity_id
_entity_poly.type
_entity_poly.pdbx_seq_one_letter_code
_entity_poly.pdbx_strand_id
1 'polypeptide(L)'
;MTGRVLAVLASVVLVLSLTAPASAQRISEQEAYEIAREAYIYAYPLVLMHVSFQQFTNYAEPTGIVTQAPYNQFSHAKAFPPADFKTVVRPNVDTLYSSANLDLGPEPMVLSVPASGRYFMLPLLSLWTDVFAVPGTRTTGPNTARDFLLVGPKWRGKVPSGLEVIRSPTRFVGIGGRTQTNGVADYKNVHKTQAGYRLTPLSAWGKGNYVPPKGKVDPAIDMKTPPPVQIEKIDAATYFARFAAVLKDNPPGPFDYPMIHRLERVGFKQGQRFDLNAAPSTIKLAFERAITDGKATVAKAAKQASGEGEKGWVYTTRSGAYGVDYSYRAGIALCCLGENLPQDAVYPSLSTDSEGRPLDGNSRYVLHFAKGRFPPVDAFWSVTAYDTDGYFIPNALKRLALGDRDKLVTNADGSPDVFIQTDSPGTDKEGNWLPVAKAPFTLLMRLYSPKAAILDGTWSRRR
;
A
#
# COMPACT_ATOMS: atom_id res chain seq x y z
N MET A 1 -36.79 93.37 -4.99
CA MET A 1 -36.21 92.81 -3.78
C MET A 1 -35.33 91.62 -4.22
N THR A 2 -34.08 91.78 -4.05
CA THR A 2 -32.95 91.02 -4.59
C THR A 2 -32.63 89.83 -3.68
N GLY A 3 -32.62 88.64 -4.22
CA GLY A 3 -32.14 87.43 -3.56
C GLY A 3 -30.94 86.85 -4.30
N ARG A 4 -29.77 86.94 -3.71
CA ARG A 4 -28.49 86.42 -4.18
C ARG A 4 -28.44 84.90 -3.97
N VAL A 5 -28.19 84.15 -5.06
CA VAL A 5 -27.86 82.70 -5.03
C VAL A 5 -26.35 82.58 -4.92
N LEU A 6 -25.84 82.03 -3.82
CA LEU A 6 -24.45 81.60 -3.66
C LEU A 6 -24.27 80.22 -4.29
N ALA A 7 -23.40 80.13 -5.31
CA ALA A 7 -22.92 78.88 -5.86
C ALA A 7 -21.70 78.37 -5.08
N VAL A 8 -21.81 77.22 -4.45
CA VAL A 8 -20.69 76.51 -3.76
C VAL A 8 -20.11 75.51 -4.78
N LEU A 9 -18.90 75.81 -5.26
CA LEU A 9 -18.08 74.90 -6.04
C LEU A 9 -17.41 73.87 -5.09
N ALA A 10 -17.90 72.65 -5.15
CA ALA A 10 -17.22 71.49 -4.48
C ALA A 10 -16.14 70.95 -5.41
N SER A 11 -14.89 71.17 -5.08
CA SER A 11 -13.73 70.58 -5.76
C SER A 11 -13.58 69.10 -5.29
N VAL A 12 -13.90 68.15 -6.17
CA VAL A 12 -13.61 66.74 -5.95
C VAL A 12 -12.15 66.48 -6.31
N VAL A 13 -11.32 66.31 -5.30
CA VAL A 13 -9.93 65.82 -5.45
C VAL A 13 -9.97 64.32 -5.66
N LEU A 14 -9.80 63.88 -6.90
CA LEU A 14 -9.66 62.48 -7.25
C LEU A 14 -8.27 61.99 -6.89
N VAL A 15 -8.13 61.33 -5.71
CA VAL A 15 -6.89 60.68 -5.32
C VAL A 15 -6.77 59.38 -6.10
N LEU A 16 -6.05 59.41 -7.22
CA LEU A 16 -5.58 58.22 -7.92
C LEU A 16 -4.54 57.53 -7.05
N SER A 17 -4.99 56.58 -6.25
CA SER A 17 -4.10 55.57 -5.61
C SER A 17 -3.48 54.75 -6.69
N LEU A 18 -2.28 55.06 -7.12
CA LEU A 18 -1.42 54.15 -7.88
C LEU A 18 -1.13 52.93 -6.98
N THR A 19 -1.98 51.92 -7.09
CA THR A 19 -1.63 50.57 -6.59
C THR A 19 -0.48 50.09 -7.45
N ALA A 20 0.74 50.23 -6.95
CA ALA A 20 1.89 49.53 -7.53
C ALA A 20 1.50 48.04 -7.66
N PRO A 21 1.76 47.39 -8.81
CA PRO A 21 1.54 45.98 -8.91
C PRO A 21 2.33 45.32 -7.76
N ALA A 22 1.63 44.53 -6.93
CA ALA A 22 2.30 43.79 -5.87
C ALA A 22 3.44 43.03 -6.56
N SER A 23 4.66 43.43 -6.35
CA SER A 23 5.83 42.71 -6.86
C SER A 23 5.69 41.31 -6.28
N ALA A 24 5.52 40.31 -7.14
CA ALA A 24 5.48 38.94 -6.72
C ALA A 24 6.70 38.71 -5.81
N GLN A 25 6.45 38.56 -4.52
CA GLN A 25 7.50 38.48 -3.49
C GLN A 25 8.42 37.35 -3.91
N ARG A 26 9.67 37.63 -4.25
CA ARG A 26 10.65 36.62 -4.65
C ARG A 26 10.78 35.62 -3.52
N ILE A 27 10.54 34.35 -3.81
CA ILE A 27 10.68 33.28 -2.84
C ILE A 27 12.14 33.25 -2.31
N SER A 28 12.31 33.14 -1.00
CA SER A 28 13.63 32.95 -0.40
C SER A 28 14.15 31.52 -0.69
N GLU A 29 15.48 31.35 -0.63
CA GLU A 29 16.09 30.01 -0.75
C GLU A 29 15.58 29.06 0.35
N GLN A 30 15.44 29.55 1.57
CA GLN A 30 14.95 28.76 2.69
C GLN A 30 13.50 28.29 2.47
N GLU A 31 12.63 29.18 2.00
CA GLU A 31 11.25 28.81 1.69
C GLU A 31 11.17 27.82 0.51
N ALA A 32 11.98 28.05 -0.53
CA ALA A 32 12.08 27.11 -1.65
C ALA A 32 12.57 25.72 -1.20
N TYR A 33 13.54 25.68 -0.27
CA TYR A 33 14.02 24.44 0.32
C TYR A 33 12.93 23.71 1.12
N GLU A 34 12.17 24.40 1.96
CA GLU A 34 11.09 23.79 2.75
C GLU A 34 10.01 23.19 1.85
N ILE A 35 9.60 23.93 0.81
CA ILE A 35 8.65 23.45 -0.19
C ILE A 35 9.20 22.22 -0.93
N ALA A 36 10.45 22.28 -1.38
CA ALA A 36 11.08 21.19 -2.13
C ALA A 36 11.23 19.91 -1.29
N ARG A 37 11.59 20.04 -0.01
CA ARG A 37 11.70 18.89 0.91
C ARG A 37 10.35 18.23 1.14
N GLU A 38 9.32 19.01 1.42
CA GLU A 38 7.97 18.49 1.60
C GLU A 38 7.43 17.91 0.30
N ALA A 39 7.72 18.53 -0.85
CA ALA A 39 7.36 18.03 -2.17
C ALA A 39 8.01 16.68 -2.50
N TYR A 40 9.27 16.46 -2.10
CA TYR A 40 9.94 15.17 -2.26
C TYR A 40 9.19 14.08 -1.49
N ILE A 41 8.88 14.31 -0.22
CA ILE A 41 8.16 13.37 0.65
C ILE A 41 6.76 13.10 0.08
N TYR A 42 6.04 14.15 -0.31
CA TYR A 42 4.72 14.07 -0.91
C TYR A 42 4.70 13.23 -2.19
N ALA A 43 5.65 13.48 -3.10
CA ALA A 43 5.73 12.82 -4.39
C ALA A 43 6.27 11.38 -4.32
N TYR A 44 6.95 11.01 -3.21
CA TYR A 44 7.66 9.74 -3.09
C TYR A 44 6.80 8.51 -3.42
N PRO A 45 5.58 8.34 -2.87
CA PRO A 45 4.73 7.19 -3.21
C PRO A 45 4.39 7.13 -4.69
N LEU A 46 4.05 8.26 -5.30
CA LEU A 46 3.67 8.33 -6.71
C LEU A 46 4.84 7.94 -7.63
N VAL A 47 6.03 8.48 -7.35
CA VAL A 47 7.25 8.17 -8.13
C VAL A 47 7.66 6.72 -7.95
N LEU A 48 7.60 6.20 -6.70
CA LEU A 48 7.93 4.81 -6.41
C LEU A 48 6.98 3.83 -7.11
N MET A 49 5.67 4.07 -7.01
CA MET A 49 4.67 3.24 -7.68
C MET A 49 4.86 3.25 -9.20
N HIS A 50 5.16 4.41 -9.78
CA HIS A 50 5.41 4.51 -11.22
C HIS A 50 6.63 3.67 -11.65
N VAL A 51 7.77 3.78 -10.94
CA VAL A 51 8.97 2.97 -11.22
C VAL A 51 8.69 1.48 -11.00
N SER A 52 7.97 1.15 -9.93
CA SER A 52 7.56 -0.23 -9.65
C SER A 52 6.67 -0.79 -10.76
N PHE A 53 5.69 -0.03 -11.24
CA PHE A 53 4.81 -0.47 -12.33
C PHE A 53 5.58 -0.70 -13.63
N GLN A 54 6.60 0.11 -13.93
CA GLN A 54 7.45 -0.13 -15.09
C GLN A 54 8.09 -1.52 -15.04
N GLN A 55 8.62 -1.94 -13.86
CA GLN A 55 9.17 -3.29 -13.70
C GLN A 55 8.08 -4.37 -13.67
N PHE A 56 7.01 -4.14 -12.90
CA PHE A 56 5.95 -5.12 -12.67
C PHE A 56 5.19 -5.50 -13.94
N THR A 57 5.16 -4.61 -14.93
CA THR A 57 4.41 -4.82 -16.18
C THR A 57 5.30 -5.10 -17.39
N ASN A 58 6.61 -5.10 -17.23
CA ASN A 58 7.57 -5.32 -18.32
C ASN A 58 7.76 -6.82 -18.65
N TYR A 59 6.66 -7.52 -18.84
CA TYR A 59 6.60 -8.94 -19.17
C TYR A 59 5.69 -9.16 -20.38
N ALA A 60 6.02 -10.17 -21.21
CA ALA A 60 5.19 -10.55 -22.34
C ALA A 60 3.90 -11.28 -21.91
N GLU A 61 3.96 -12.04 -20.81
CA GLU A 61 2.87 -12.84 -20.26
C GLU A 61 2.97 -12.87 -18.73
N PRO A 62 1.87 -13.20 -18.01
CA PRO A 62 1.92 -13.41 -16.56
C PRO A 62 2.85 -14.57 -16.21
N THR A 63 3.75 -14.37 -15.23
CA THR A 63 4.75 -15.39 -14.84
C THR A 63 4.28 -16.33 -13.74
N GLY A 64 3.17 -16.02 -13.07
CA GLY A 64 2.73 -16.69 -11.85
C GLY A 64 3.42 -16.17 -10.57
N ILE A 65 4.35 -15.24 -10.72
CA ILE A 65 4.94 -14.52 -9.59
C ILE A 65 4.12 -13.25 -9.33
N VAL A 66 3.90 -12.94 -8.06
CA VAL A 66 3.16 -11.74 -7.65
C VAL A 66 3.77 -10.50 -8.31
N THR A 67 2.91 -9.62 -8.80
CA THR A 67 3.23 -8.38 -9.53
C THR A 67 3.81 -8.52 -10.95
N GLN A 68 4.15 -9.71 -11.42
CA GLN A 68 4.78 -9.91 -12.73
C GLN A 68 3.76 -10.32 -13.81
N ALA A 69 3.12 -9.34 -14.43
CA ALA A 69 2.20 -9.53 -15.56
C ALA A 69 2.12 -8.26 -16.41
N PRO A 70 1.82 -8.34 -17.71
CA PRO A 70 1.48 -7.17 -18.50
C PRO A 70 0.35 -6.34 -17.87
N TYR A 71 0.25 -5.07 -18.24
CA TYR A 71 -0.90 -4.26 -17.83
C TYR A 71 -2.23 -4.98 -18.14
N ASN A 72 -3.20 -4.78 -17.23
CA ASN A 72 -4.56 -5.29 -17.36
C ASN A 72 -4.67 -6.84 -17.38
N GLN A 73 -3.68 -7.53 -16.79
CA GLN A 73 -3.67 -8.96 -16.65
C GLN A 73 -3.34 -9.37 -15.21
N PHE A 74 -3.98 -10.42 -14.73
CA PHE A 74 -3.64 -11.00 -13.43
C PHE A 74 -2.41 -11.91 -13.51
N SER A 75 -1.52 -11.82 -12.50
CA SER A 75 -0.60 -12.88 -12.12
C SER A 75 -1.09 -13.55 -10.84
N HIS A 76 -1.19 -14.87 -10.84
CA HIS A 76 -1.69 -15.66 -9.72
C HIS A 76 -0.58 -16.52 -9.14
N ALA A 77 -0.20 -16.29 -7.88
CA ALA A 77 0.64 -17.23 -7.15
C ALA A 77 -0.09 -18.56 -6.99
N LYS A 78 0.56 -19.65 -7.39
CA LYS A 78 -0.03 -21.00 -7.39
C LYS A 78 0.32 -21.82 -6.16
N ALA A 79 1.26 -21.35 -5.36
CA ALA A 79 1.73 -21.98 -4.13
C ALA A 79 2.15 -20.94 -3.11
N PHE A 80 2.26 -21.33 -1.86
CA PHE A 80 2.94 -20.54 -0.86
C PHE A 80 4.43 -20.40 -1.18
N PRO A 81 5.06 -19.29 -0.77
CA PRO A 81 6.51 -19.16 -0.85
C PRO A 81 7.20 -20.32 -0.11
N PRO A 82 8.25 -20.94 -0.67
CA PRO A 82 9.00 -21.99 0.03
C PRO A 82 9.75 -21.42 1.22
N ALA A 83 10.20 -22.29 2.12
CA ALA A 83 10.85 -21.87 3.38
C ALA A 83 12.17 -21.09 3.17
N ASP A 84 12.83 -21.25 2.04
CA ASP A 84 14.05 -20.57 1.63
C ASP A 84 13.82 -19.30 0.80
N PHE A 85 12.57 -18.87 0.66
CA PHE A 85 12.19 -17.68 -0.10
C PHE A 85 12.77 -16.41 0.53
N LYS A 86 13.55 -15.64 -0.25
CA LYS A 86 14.26 -14.42 0.19
C LYS A 86 13.96 -13.18 -0.66
N THR A 87 12.94 -13.24 -1.54
CA THR A 87 12.65 -12.14 -2.48
C THR A 87 11.86 -11.01 -1.80
N VAL A 88 10.96 -11.35 -0.87
CA VAL A 88 10.14 -10.40 -0.11
C VAL A 88 10.17 -10.78 1.36
N VAL A 89 10.32 -9.80 2.23
CA VAL A 89 10.30 -10.02 3.69
C VAL A 89 8.87 -10.33 4.18
N ARG A 90 8.78 -11.04 5.29
CA ARG A 90 7.53 -11.44 5.96
C ARG A 90 6.54 -12.12 5.00
N PRO A 91 6.98 -13.13 4.22
CA PRO A 91 6.11 -13.84 3.29
C PRO A 91 4.96 -14.54 4.03
N ASN A 92 3.88 -14.84 3.29
CA ASN A 92 2.60 -15.28 3.85
C ASN A 92 2.31 -16.73 3.45
N VAL A 93 1.81 -17.54 4.38
CA VAL A 93 1.36 -18.93 4.15
C VAL A 93 -0.12 -19.13 4.51
N ASP A 94 -0.91 -18.04 4.49
CA ASP A 94 -2.34 -18.06 4.79
C ASP A 94 -3.21 -17.84 3.56
N THR A 95 -2.68 -17.15 2.55
CA THR A 95 -3.43 -16.77 1.35
C THR A 95 -2.58 -16.94 0.10
N LEU A 96 -3.20 -17.32 -1.01
CA LEU A 96 -2.58 -17.20 -2.32
C LEU A 96 -2.91 -15.83 -2.93
N TYR A 97 -1.91 -15.21 -3.53
CA TYR A 97 -2.01 -13.87 -4.09
C TYR A 97 -2.49 -13.88 -5.53
N SER A 98 -3.25 -12.84 -5.89
CA SER A 98 -3.66 -12.52 -7.25
C SER A 98 -3.41 -11.03 -7.47
N SER A 99 -2.42 -10.68 -8.26
CA SER A 99 -2.04 -9.29 -8.48
C SER A 99 -2.25 -8.86 -9.92
N ALA A 100 -2.59 -7.61 -10.12
CA ALA A 100 -2.65 -6.98 -11.44
C ALA A 100 -2.27 -5.50 -11.33
N ASN A 101 -1.68 -4.96 -12.39
CA ASN A 101 -1.43 -3.54 -12.55
C ASN A 101 -2.23 -3.06 -13.78
N LEU A 102 -3.06 -2.04 -13.58
CA LEU A 102 -4.00 -1.57 -14.60
C LEU A 102 -3.56 -0.23 -15.18
N ASP A 103 -3.75 -0.07 -16.47
CA ASP A 103 -3.80 1.22 -17.15
C ASP A 103 -5.24 1.46 -17.63
N LEU A 104 -5.95 2.37 -16.95
CA LEU A 104 -7.32 2.77 -17.27
C LEU A 104 -7.39 3.96 -18.24
N GLY A 105 -6.25 4.36 -18.79
CA GLY A 105 -6.17 5.48 -19.73
C GLY A 105 -6.79 5.17 -21.10
N PRO A 106 -6.48 4.05 -21.74
CA PRO A 106 -7.07 3.68 -23.04
C PRO A 106 -8.57 3.44 -22.97
N GLU A 107 -9.03 2.63 -22.00
CA GLU A 107 -10.45 2.34 -21.77
C GLU A 107 -10.68 1.76 -20.38
N PRO A 108 -11.93 1.76 -19.87
CA PRO A 108 -12.29 1.07 -18.64
C PRO A 108 -12.08 -0.44 -18.72
N MET A 109 -11.83 -1.05 -17.53
CA MET A 109 -11.73 -2.50 -17.40
C MET A 109 -12.90 -3.04 -16.58
N VAL A 110 -13.46 -4.16 -16.97
CA VAL A 110 -14.40 -4.91 -16.14
C VAL A 110 -13.62 -5.93 -15.32
N LEU A 111 -13.69 -5.79 -14.01
CA LEU A 111 -13.18 -6.74 -13.03
C LEU A 111 -14.29 -7.73 -12.68
N SER A 112 -14.16 -8.99 -13.14
CA SER A 112 -15.05 -10.06 -12.73
C SER A 112 -14.52 -10.75 -11.49
N VAL A 113 -15.39 -10.96 -10.50
CA VAL A 113 -15.08 -11.60 -9.21
C VAL A 113 -16.07 -12.76 -9.01
N PRO A 114 -15.60 -14.01 -8.87
CA PRO A 114 -16.48 -15.15 -8.70
C PRO A 114 -17.03 -15.24 -7.27
N ALA A 115 -18.11 -16.00 -7.08
CA ALA A 115 -18.49 -16.50 -5.76
C ALA A 115 -17.39 -17.45 -5.27
N SER A 116 -16.70 -17.10 -4.19
CA SER A 116 -15.53 -17.84 -3.71
C SER A 116 -15.84 -18.85 -2.60
N GLY A 117 -16.91 -18.62 -1.84
CA GLY A 117 -17.27 -19.41 -0.65
C GLY A 117 -16.26 -19.33 0.50
N ARG A 118 -15.25 -18.44 0.40
CA ARG A 118 -14.16 -18.27 1.36
C ARG A 118 -13.77 -16.80 1.48
N TYR A 119 -12.98 -16.47 2.49
CA TYR A 119 -12.44 -15.12 2.62
C TYR A 119 -11.54 -14.76 1.43
N PHE A 120 -11.76 -13.59 0.89
CA PHE A 120 -10.89 -12.95 -0.08
C PHE A 120 -10.97 -11.43 0.04
N MET A 121 -9.95 -10.75 -0.46
CA MET A 121 -9.94 -9.31 -0.68
C MET A 121 -9.16 -8.98 -1.94
N LEU A 122 -9.64 -7.98 -2.69
CA LEU A 122 -8.98 -7.41 -3.86
C LEU A 122 -8.82 -5.89 -3.63
N PRO A 123 -7.89 -5.44 -2.77
CA PRO A 123 -7.66 -4.02 -2.59
C PRO A 123 -7.19 -3.38 -3.89
N LEU A 124 -7.86 -2.29 -4.27
CA LEU A 124 -7.54 -1.45 -5.41
C LEU A 124 -6.77 -0.24 -4.89
N LEU A 125 -5.50 -0.15 -5.26
CA LEU A 125 -4.60 0.92 -4.85
C LEU A 125 -4.47 1.96 -5.94
N SER A 126 -4.61 3.22 -5.58
CA SER A 126 -4.24 4.33 -6.44
C SER A 126 -2.72 4.37 -6.67
N LEU A 127 -2.26 5.12 -7.67
CA LEU A 127 -0.82 5.32 -7.85
C LEU A 127 -0.17 6.11 -6.67
N TRP A 128 -0.99 6.75 -5.83
CA TRP A 128 -0.58 7.38 -4.57
C TRP A 128 -0.49 6.40 -3.39
N THR A 129 -0.69 5.11 -3.62
CA THR A 129 -0.70 4.01 -2.64
C THR A 129 -1.92 3.92 -1.73
N ASP A 130 -2.87 4.85 -1.81
CA ASP A 130 -4.13 4.75 -1.07
C ASP A 130 -5.03 3.65 -1.65
N VAL A 131 -5.62 2.85 -0.78
CA VAL A 131 -6.67 1.88 -1.13
C VAL A 131 -8.00 2.62 -1.24
N PHE A 132 -8.56 2.69 -2.44
CA PHE A 132 -9.80 3.43 -2.69
C PHE A 132 -11.05 2.54 -2.81
N ALA A 133 -10.86 1.24 -3.03
CA ALA A 133 -11.94 0.24 -3.03
C ALA A 133 -11.37 -1.15 -2.73
N VAL A 134 -12.20 -2.03 -2.16
CA VAL A 134 -11.82 -3.42 -1.86
C VAL A 134 -12.98 -4.34 -2.18
N PRO A 135 -13.20 -4.77 -3.44
CA PRO A 135 -14.05 -5.94 -3.69
C PRO A 135 -13.55 -7.12 -2.85
N GLY A 136 -14.42 -7.69 -2.00
CA GLY A 136 -13.98 -8.73 -1.07
C GLY A 136 -15.06 -9.16 -0.08
N THR A 137 -14.73 -10.12 0.76
CA THR A 137 -15.66 -10.71 1.73
C THR A 137 -16.36 -9.66 2.59
N ARG A 138 -15.63 -8.64 3.05
CA ARG A 138 -16.17 -7.58 3.90
C ARG A 138 -17.15 -6.66 3.17
N THR A 139 -16.90 -6.35 1.89
CA THR A 139 -17.64 -5.31 1.15
C THR A 139 -18.71 -5.87 0.23
N THR A 140 -18.45 -7.02 -0.40
CA THR A 140 -19.33 -7.61 -1.41
C THR A 140 -19.86 -9.00 -1.05
N GLY A 141 -19.34 -9.57 0.04
CA GLY A 141 -19.63 -10.93 0.46
C GLY A 141 -18.88 -11.99 -0.36
N PRO A 142 -18.69 -13.21 0.19
CA PRO A 142 -17.92 -14.27 -0.48
C PRO A 142 -18.78 -15.13 -1.43
N ASN A 143 -20.09 -15.04 -1.39
CA ASN A 143 -21.01 -16.02 -2.00
C ASN A 143 -21.72 -15.51 -3.27
N THR A 144 -21.39 -14.30 -3.73
CA THR A 144 -22.04 -13.69 -4.90
C THR A 144 -20.98 -13.29 -5.92
N ALA A 145 -21.12 -13.78 -7.14
CA ALA A 145 -20.31 -13.29 -8.26
C ALA A 145 -20.72 -11.86 -8.62
N ARG A 146 -19.74 -11.00 -8.96
CA ARG A 146 -19.97 -9.60 -9.32
C ARG A 146 -19.02 -9.15 -10.43
N ASP A 147 -19.49 -8.20 -11.22
CA ASP A 147 -18.71 -7.51 -12.23
C ASP A 147 -18.64 -6.01 -11.90
N PHE A 148 -17.42 -5.49 -11.80
CA PHE A 148 -17.16 -4.09 -11.49
C PHE A 148 -16.55 -3.38 -12.70
N LEU A 149 -17.14 -2.25 -13.10
CA LEU A 149 -16.55 -1.37 -14.11
C LEU A 149 -15.54 -0.43 -13.45
N LEU A 150 -14.26 -0.71 -13.65
CA LEU A 150 -13.17 0.14 -13.18
C LEU A 150 -12.93 1.26 -14.18
N VAL A 151 -13.14 2.51 -13.79
CA VAL A 151 -13.00 3.67 -14.66
C VAL A 151 -11.92 4.63 -14.14
N GLY A 152 -11.12 5.17 -15.05
CA GLY A 152 -10.11 6.19 -14.71
C GLY A 152 -10.74 7.55 -14.37
N PRO A 153 -9.96 8.51 -13.86
CA PRO A 153 -10.47 9.80 -13.35
C PRO A 153 -11.10 10.67 -14.46
N LYS A 154 -10.63 10.52 -15.68
CA LYS A 154 -11.10 11.33 -16.85
C LYS A 154 -12.25 10.69 -17.61
N TRP A 155 -12.65 9.45 -17.29
CA TRP A 155 -13.69 8.75 -18.04
C TRP A 155 -15.10 9.35 -17.81
N ARG A 156 -15.86 9.53 -18.89
CA ARG A 156 -17.20 10.13 -18.90
C ARG A 156 -18.20 9.33 -19.74
N GLY A 157 -17.87 8.07 -20.08
CA GLY A 157 -18.73 7.23 -20.91
C GLY A 157 -19.98 6.74 -20.18
N LYS A 158 -20.86 6.07 -20.92
CA LYS A 158 -22.08 5.46 -20.42
C LYS A 158 -21.76 4.11 -19.74
N VAL A 159 -22.32 3.88 -18.57
CA VAL A 159 -22.22 2.62 -17.85
C VAL A 159 -23.19 1.60 -18.43
N PRO A 160 -22.73 0.41 -18.86
CA PRO A 160 -23.61 -0.68 -19.25
C PRO A 160 -24.47 -1.16 -18.08
N SER A 161 -25.67 -1.65 -18.38
CA SER A 161 -26.54 -2.27 -17.38
C SER A 161 -25.87 -3.49 -16.73
N GLY A 162 -26.06 -3.68 -15.44
CA GLY A 162 -25.54 -4.84 -14.69
C GLY A 162 -24.10 -4.66 -14.19
N LEU A 163 -23.44 -3.54 -14.44
CA LEU A 163 -22.11 -3.24 -13.90
C LEU A 163 -22.18 -2.25 -12.73
N GLU A 164 -21.49 -2.59 -11.66
CA GLU A 164 -21.23 -1.65 -10.56
C GLU A 164 -19.96 -0.84 -10.85
N VAL A 165 -20.03 0.50 -10.74
CA VAL A 165 -18.90 1.37 -11.10
C VAL A 165 -17.99 1.61 -9.90
N ILE A 166 -16.68 1.35 -10.10
CA ILE A 166 -15.63 1.79 -9.21
C ILE A 166 -14.77 2.83 -9.94
N ARG A 167 -14.81 4.07 -9.46
CA ARG A 167 -14.03 5.15 -10.04
C ARG A 167 -12.67 5.27 -9.35
N SER A 168 -11.62 5.05 -10.15
CA SER A 168 -10.26 5.25 -9.67
C SER A 168 -9.90 6.74 -9.60
N PRO A 169 -9.22 7.19 -8.54
CA PRO A 169 -8.67 8.54 -8.47
C PRO A 169 -7.47 8.74 -9.42
N THR A 170 -6.83 7.65 -9.89
CA THR A 170 -5.65 7.70 -10.77
C THR A 170 -5.86 6.86 -12.03
N ARG A 171 -5.09 7.16 -13.09
CA ARG A 171 -5.06 6.36 -14.33
C ARG A 171 -4.55 4.94 -14.07
N PHE A 172 -3.47 4.84 -13.31
CA PHE A 172 -2.86 3.56 -12.98
C PHE A 172 -3.38 3.06 -11.64
N VAL A 173 -3.64 1.74 -11.57
CA VAL A 173 -4.22 1.08 -10.39
C VAL A 173 -3.49 -0.24 -10.13
N GLY A 174 -3.12 -0.47 -8.87
CA GLY A 174 -2.63 -1.76 -8.42
C GLY A 174 -3.75 -2.61 -7.80
N ILE A 175 -3.77 -3.91 -8.05
CA ILE A 175 -4.60 -4.89 -7.34
C ILE A 175 -3.69 -5.83 -6.58
N GLY A 176 -3.81 -5.87 -5.25
CA GLY A 176 -3.07 -6.78 -4.37
C GLY A 176 -3.98 -7.84 -3.75
N GLY A 177 -4.59 -8.69 -4.59
CA GLY A 177 -5.59 -9.68 -4.16
C GLY A 177 -5.02 -10.78 -3.27
N ARG A 178 -5.82 -11.21 -2.30
CA ARG A 178 -5.51 -12.32 -1.38
C ARG A 178 -6.73 -13.23 -1.25
N THR A 179 -6.53 -14.54 -1.41
CA THR A 179 -7.58 -15.57 -1.27
C THR A 179 -7.17 -16.56 -0.19
N GLN A 180 -7.98 -16.73 0.84
CA GLN A 180 -7.75 -17.69 1.93
C GLN A 180 -7.40 -19.08 1.38
N THR A 181 -6.38 -19.70 1.96
CA THR A 181 -5.84 -20.97 1.54
C THR A 181 -5.52 -21.83 2.76
N ASN A 182 -6.19 -22.98 2.87
CA ASN A 182 -6.09 -23.86 4.04
C ASN A 182 -5.03 -24.96 3.78
N GLY A 183 -3.77 -24.54 3.62
CA GLY A 183 -2.66 -25.43 3.34
C GLY A 183 -2.60 -25.93 1.88
N VAL A 184 -1.61 -26.77 1.60
CA VAL A 184 -1.30 -27.27 0.24
C VAL A 184 -2.45 -28.07 -0.37
N ALA A 185 -3.18 -28.85 0.43
CA ALA A 185 -4.31 -29.67 -0.04
C ALA A 185 -5.45 -28.82 -0.64
N ASP A 186 -5.54 -27.54 -0.26
CA ASP A 186 -6.60 -26.64 -0.71
C ASP A 186 -6.24 -25.87 -2.00
N TYR A 187 -5.03 -25.95 -2.51
CA TYR A 187 -4.58 -25.21 -3.69
C TYR A 187 -5.51 -25.35 -4.89
N LYS A 188 -5.98 -26.58 -5.18
CA LYS A 188 -6.87 -26.83 -6.32
C LYS A 188 -8.17 -26.01 -6.24
N ASN A 189 -8.72 -25.83 -5.05
CA ASN A 189 -9.95 -25.04 -4.86
C ASN A 189 -9.66 -23.54 -4.98
N VAL A 190 -8.53 -23.08 -4.43
CA VAL A 190 -8.11 -21.68 -4.55
C VAL A 190 -7.82 -21.31 -6.00
N HIS A 191 -7.17 -22.20 -6.77
CA HIS A 191 -6.91 -21.98 -8.20
C HIS A 191 -8.20 -21.82 -9.01
N LYS A 192 -9.29 -22.53 -8.65
CA LYS A 192 -10.61 -22.32 -9.29
C LYS A 192 -11.13 -20.92 -9.02
N THR A 193 -11.00 -20.42 -7.78
CA THR A 193 -11.39 -19.05 -7.43
C THR A 193 -10.52 -18.03 -8.19
N GLN A 194 -9.20 -18.22 -8.22
CA GLN A 194 -8.27 -17.35 -8.94
C GLN A 194 -8.58 -17.28 -10.45
N ALA A 195 -8.94 -18.41 -11.07
CA ALA A 195 -9.33 -18.45 -12.48
C ALA A 195 -10.61 -17.65 -12.79
N GLY A 196 -11.42 -17.39 -11.77
CA GLY A 196 -12.60 -16.54 -11.87
C GLY A 196 -12.32 -15.05 -11.77
N TYR A 197 -11.16 -14.62 -11.25
CA TYR A 197 -10.73 -13.22 -11.30
C TYR A 197 -10.28 -12.88 -12.71
N ARG A 198 -11.04 -12.05 -13.40
CA ARG A 198 -10.76 -11.68 -14.79
C ARG A 198 -10.80 -10.17 -14.97
N LEU A 199 -9.98 -9.70 -15.88
CA LEU A 199 -9.96 -8.32 -16.35
C LEU A 199 -10.28 -8.32 -17.85
N THR A 200 -11.38 -7.67 -18.20
CA THR A 200 -11.85 -7.60 -19.59
C THR A 200 -12.02 -6.12 -19.97
N PRO A 201 -11.41 -5.63 -21.07
CA PRO A 201 -11.69 -4.30 -21.56
C PRO A 201 -13.19 -4.10 -21.79
N LEU A 202 -13.71 -2.91 -21.49
CA LEU A 202 -15.14 -2.61 -21.67
C LEU A 202 -15.59 -2.88 -23.10
N SER A 203 -14.75 -2.57 -24.09
CA SER A 203 -15.00 -2.83 -25.51
C SER A 203 -15.18 -4.30 -25.87
N ALA A 204 -14.61 -5.21 -25.08
CA ALA A 204 -14.69 -6.66 -25.26
C ALA A 204 -15.70 -7.34 -24.33
N TRP A 205 -16.20 -6.64 -23.31
CA TRP A 205 -17.10 -7.23 -22.32
C TRP A 205 -18.45 -7.63 -22.94
N GLY A 206 -18.89 -8.85 -22.63
CA GLY A 206 -20.12 -9.44 -23.21
C GLY A 206 -19.99 -9.96 -24.64
N LYS A 207 -18.81 -9.91 -25.27
CA LYS A 207 -18.59 -10.34 -26.65
C LYS A 207 -17.96 -11.75 -26.81
N GLY A 208 -17.95 -12.56 -25.76
CA GLY A 208 -17.39 -13.91 -25.78
C GLY A 208 -16.03 -14.01 -25.09
N ASN A 209 -15.20 -14.99 -25.49
CA ASN A 209 -13.92 -15.24 -24.83
C ASN A 209 -12.86 -14.18 -25.19
N TYR A 210 -12.65 -13.23 -24.29
CA TYR A 210 -11.53 -12.28 -24.41
C TYR A 210 -10.22 -12.98 -24.05
N VAL A 211 -9.23 -12.87 -24.92
CA VAL A 211 -7.85 -13.29 -24.68
C VAL A 211 -6.99 -12.04 -24.59
N PRO A 212 -6.33 -11.79 -23.46
CA PRO A 212 -5.45 -10.63 -23.33
C PRO A 212 -4.29 -10.69 -24.33
N PRO A 213 -3.89 -9.56 -24.93
CA PRO A 213 -2.75 -9.52 -25.83
C PRO A 213 -1.43 -9.73 -25.04
N LYS A 214 -0.39 -10.18 -25.73
CA LYS A 214 0.97 -10.19 -25.15
C LYS A 214 1.41 -8.77 -24.79
N GLY A 215 2.08 -8.63 -23.66
CA GLY A 215 2.69 -7.38 -23.24
C GLY A 215 3.89 -7.00 -24.12
N LYS A 216 4.15 -5.71 -24.17
CA LYS A 216 5.40 -5.20 -24.76
C LYS A 216 6.49 -5.18 -23.70
N VAL A 217 7.62 -5.80 -24.01
CA VAL A 217 8.81 -5.75 -23.16
C VAL A 217 9.72 -4.63 -23.67
N ASP A 218 10.03 -3.68 -22.81
CA ASP A 218 10.93 -2.58 -23.10
C ASP A 218 12.32 -2.89 -22.48
N PRO A 219 13.36 -3.12 -23.31
CA PRO A 219 14.69 -3.43 -22.80
C PRO A 219 15.39 -2.25 -22.09
N ALA A 220 14.86 -1.03 -22.21
CA ALA A 220 15.37 0.14 -21.50
C ALA A 220 14.94 0.18 -20.02
N ILE A 221 13.98 -0.63 -19.60
CA ILE A 221 13.56 -0.71 -18.19
C ILE A 221 14.61 -1.50 -17.39
N ASP A 222 15.13 -0.87 -16.33
CA ASP A 222 16.02 -1.56 -15.40
C ASP A 222 15.22 -2.59 -14.57
N MET A 223 15.34 -3.84 -14.95
CA MET A 223 14.69 -4.98 -14.30
C MET A 223 15.50 -5.56 -13.13
N LYS A 224 16.72 -5.08 -12.88
CA LYS A 224 17.66 -5.64 -11.90
C LYS A 224 17.71 -4.85 -10.60
N THR A 225 17.72 -3.53 -10.70
CA THR A 225 17.78 -2.66 -9.53
C THR A 225 16.39 -2.51 -8.92
N PRO A 226 16.19 -2.81 -7.62
CA PRO A 226 14.90 -2.59 -6.96
C PRO A 226 14.41 -1.14 -7.08
N PRO A 227 13.12 -0.88 -7.28
CA PRO A 227 12.58 0.47 -7.47
C PRO A 227 12.99 1.50 -6.40
N PRO A 228 13.00 1.18 -5.09
CA PRO A 228 13.48 2.14 -4.08
C PRO A 228 14.95 2.53 -4.29
N VAL A 229 15.80 1.56 -4.70
CA VAL A 229 17.23 1.81 -4.96
C VAL A 229 17.42 2.64 -6.23
N GLN A 230 16.56 2.47 -7.25
CA GLN A 230 16.57 3.35 -8.43
C GLN A 230 16.27 4.80 -8.03
N ILE A 231 15.24 5.03 -7.17
CA ILE A 231 14.87 6.37 -6.70
C ILE A 231 15.99 6.99 -5.85
N GLU A 232 16.66 6.18 -5.03
CA GLU A 232 17.78 6.65 -4.22
C GLU A 232 18.92 7.22 -5.07
N LYS A 233 19.13 6.71 -6.28
CA LYS A 233 20.22 7.10 -7.16
C LYS A 233 19.92 8.31 -8.06
N ILE A 234 18.65 8.69 -8.25
CA ILE A 234 18.33 9.80 -9.15
C ILE A 234 18.51 11.16 -8.46
N ASP A 235 18.90 12.14 -9.27
CA ASP A 235 19.06 13.53 -8.84
C ASP A 235 17.72 14.29 -8.75
N ALA A 236 17.76 15.51 -8.20
CA ALA A 236 16.58 16.33 -8.01
C ALA A 236 15.86 16.68 -9.34
N ALA A 237 16.63 17.01 -10.38
CA ALA A 237 16.05 17.39 -11.68
C ALA A 237 15.27 16.22 -12.28
N THR A 238 15.86 15.02 -12.29
CA THR A 238 15.23 13.79 -12.78
C THR A 238 14.03 13.40 -11.95
N TYR A 239 14.13 13.48 -10.61
CA TYR A 239 13.03 13.14 -9.70
C TYR A 239 11.80 14.01 -9.93
N PHE A 240 11.97 15.33 -9.90
CA PHE A 240 10.85 16.26 -10.03
C PHE A 240 10.30 16.34 -11.46
N ALA A 241 11.12 16.14 -12.49
CA ALA A 241 10.63 15.98 -13.86
C ALA A 241 9.75 14.73 -14.00
N ARG A 242 10.15 13.61 -13.39
CA ARG A 242 9.34 12.38 -13.36
C ARG A 242 8.05 12.58 -12.58
N PHE A 243 8.11 13.22 -11.40
CA PHE A 243 6.92 13.57 -10.63
C PHE A 243 5.92 14.37 -11.47
N ALA A 244 6.37 15.43 -12.14
CA ALA A 244 5.52 16.28 -12.99
C ALA A 244 4.85 15.47 -14.14
N ALA A 245 5.64 14.59 -14.79
CA ALA A 245 5.13 13.76 -15.88
C ALA A 245 4.05 12.76 -15.41
N VAL A 246 4.27 12.12 -14.27
CA VAL A 246 3.32 11.13 -13.72
C VAL A 246 2.06 11.78 -13.18
N LEU A 247 2.19 12.95 -12.53
CA LEU A 247 1.08 13.71 -11.96
C LEU A 247 0.03 14.14 -13.00
N LYS A 248 0.43 14.32 -14.27
CA LYS A 248 -0.44 14.74 -15.36
C LYS A 248 -1.68 13.86 -15.53
N ASP A 249 -1.52 12.56 -15.41
CA ASP A 249 -2.60 11.56 -15.59
C ASP A 249 -3.05 10.90 -14.29
N ASN A 250 -2.36 11.18 -13.19
CA ASN A 250 -2.64 10.67 -11.86
C ASN A 250 -2.81 11.84 -10.88
N PRO A 251 -3.96 12.53 -10.91
CA PRO A 251 -4.19 13.76 -10.16
C PRO A 251 -4.00 13.54 -8.65
N PRO A 252 -3.70 14.60 -7.90
CA PRO A 252 -3.62 14.57 -6.46
C PRO A 252 -4.97 14.23 -5.83
N GLY A 253 -4.96 13.74 -4.61
CA GLY A 253 -6.17 13.60 -3.81
C GLY A 253 -6.82 14.98 -3.52
N PRO A 254 -8.12 14.99 -3.15
CA PRO A 254 -8.83 16.25 -2.92
C PRO A 254 -8.23 17.10 -1.79
N PHE A 255 -7.55 16.50 -0.83
CA PHE A 255 -6.91 17.18 0.29
C PHE A 255 -5.45 17.61 0.01
N ASP A 256 -4.89 17.23 -1.14
CA ASP A 256 -3.48 17.50 -1.50
C ASP A 256 -3.30 18.84 -2.23
N TYR A 257 -4.38 19.52 -2.61
CA TYR A 257 -4.30 20.80 -3.34
C TYR A 257 -3.53 21.91 -2.63
N PRO A 258 -3.54 22.02 -1.29
CA PRO A 258 -2.65 22.97 -0.59
C PRO A 258 -1.16 22.71 -0.90
N MET A 259 -0.73 21.45 -1.02
CA MET A 259 0.65 21.11 -1.40
C MET A 259 0.94 21.49 -2.84
N ILE A 260 0.01 21.21 -3.76
CA ILE A 260 0.14 21.60 -5.18
C ILE A 260 0.26 23.12 -5.31
N HIS A 261 -0.57 23.90 -4.58
CA HIS A 261 -0.49 25.35 -4.59
C HIS A 261 0.85 25.89 -4.05
N ARG A 262 1.40 25.27 -3.02
CA ARG A 262 2.74 25.62 -2.53
C ARG A 262 3.83 25.35 -3.58
N LEU A 263 3.71 24.26 -4.35
CA LEU A 263 4.62 23.93 -5.45
C LEU A 263 4.61 24.97 -6.57
N GLU A 264 3.48 25.65 -6.80
CA GLU A 264 3.40 26.73 -7.81
C GLU A 264 4.36 27.88 -7.49
N ARG A 265 4.64 28.15 -6.22
CA ARG A 265 5.56 29.19 -5.78
C ARG A 265 7.01 28.95 -6.22
N VAL A 266 7.39 27.69 -6.44
CA VAL A 266 8.71 27.27 -6.95
C VAL A 266 8.70 26.98 -8.45
N GLY A 267 7.61 27.38 -9.14
CA GLY A 267 7.47 27.22 -10.60
C GLY A 267 6.95 25.87 -11.05
N PHE A 268 6.59 24.97 -10.13
CA PHE A 268 5.96 23.69 -10.48
C PHE A 268 4.47 23.91 -10.76
N LYS A 269 4.00 23.52 -11.94
CA LYS A 269 2.58 23.64 -12.33
C LYS A 269 2.01 22.28 -12.70
N GLN A 270 0.90 21.91 -12.08
CA GLN A 270 0.23 20.66 -12.37
C GLN A 270 -0.10 20.52 -13.86
N GLY A 271 0.20 19.36 -14.43
CA GLY A 271 -0.07 19.06 -15.85
C GLY A 271 0.96 19.64 -16.83
N GLN A 272 1.92 20.42 -16.36
CA GLN A 272 3.02 20.97 -17.16
C GLN A 272 4.33 20.21 -16.90
N ARG A 273 5.25 20.30 -17.87
CA ARG A 273 6.62 19.83 -17.67
C ARG A 273 7.31 20.73 -16.63
N PHE A 274 8.02 20.13 -15.70
CA PHE A 274 8.90 20.83 -14.77
C PHE A 274 10.36 20.56 -15.16
N ASP A 275 11.13 21.62 -15.36
CA ASP A 275 12.56 21.56 -15.66
C ASP A 275 13.33 22.36 -14.63
N LEU A 276 13.88 21.65 -13.64
CA LEU A 276 14.66 22.24 -12.57
C LEU A 276 15.95 22.95 -13.09
N ASN A 277 16.50 22.48 -14.20
CA ASN A 277 17.73 23.07 -14.76
C ASN A 277 17.46 24.45 -15.36
N ALA A 278 16.22 24.73 -15.77
CA ALA A 278 15.80 26.06 -16.25
C ALA A 278 15.33 26.99 -15.12
N ALA A 279 15.22 26.49 -13.88
CA ALA A 279 14.79 27.29 -12.74
C ALA A 279 15.90 28.26 -12.27
N PRO A 280 15.55 29.37 -11.55
CA PRO A 280 16.52 30.23 -10.91
C PRO A 280 17.49 29.45 -10.01
N SER A 281 18.74 29.88 -9.92
CA SER A 281 19.81 29.20 -9.16
C SER A 281 19.43 28.96 -7.68
N THR A 282 18.75 29.91 -7.04
CA THR A 282 18.25 29.79 -5.66
C THR A 282 17.27 28.62 -5.51
N ILE A 283 16.37 28.41 -6.48
CA ILE A 283 15.43 27.30 -6.47
C ILE A 283 16.18 25.99 -6.76
N LYS A 284 17.08 25.96 -7.74
CA LYS A 284 17.85 24.77 -8.07
C LYS A 284 18.65 24.27 -6.85
N LEU A 285 19.43 25.12 -6.20
CA LEU A 285 20.18 24.78 -4.99
C LEU A 285 19.29 24.30 -3.85
N ALA A 286 18.14 24.93 -3.65
CA ALA A 286 17.16 24.53 -2.66
C ALA A 286 16.66 23.09 -2.90
N PHE A 287 16.34 22.73 -4.13
CA PHE A 287 15.86 21.40 -4.49
C PHE A 287 16.96 20.32 -4.37
N GLU A 288 18.19 20.63 -4.78
CA GLU A 288 19.35 19.74 -4.64
C GLU A 288 19.65 19.41 -3.17
N ARG A 289 19.57 20.39 -2.29
CA ARG A 289 19.69 20.17 -0.83
C ARG A 289 18.50 19.40 -0.27
N ALA A 290 17.30 19.77 -0.66
CA ALA A 290 16.05 19.20 -0.14
C ALA A 290 15.88 17.71 -0.44
N ILE A 291 16.40 17.20 -1.57
CA ILE A 291 16.27 15.77 -1.90
C ILE A 291 17.03 14.89 -0.92
N THR A 292 18.20 15.32 -0.44
CA THR A 292 18.99 14.56 0.55
C THR A 292 18.23 14.44 1.87
N ASP A 293 17.70 15.56 2.38
CA ASP A 293 16.94 15.56 3.64
C ASP A 293 15.57 14.89 3.50
N GLY A 294 14.97 14.98 2.33
CA GLY A 294 13.75 14.27 1.96
C GLY A 294 13.94 12.74 2.02
N LYS A 295 15.01 12.22 1.43
CA LYS A 295 15.39 10.80 1.49
C LYS A 295 15.57 10.33 2.93
N ALA A 296 16.32 11.08 3.75
CA ALA A 296 16.50 10.76 5.16
C ALA A 296 15.18 10.75 5.94
N THR A 297 14.29 11.70 5.64
CA THR A 297 12.96 11.77 6.28
C THR A 297 12.11 10.55 5.91
N VAL A 298 12.07 10.15 4.64
CA VAL A 298 11.33 8.97 4.20
C VAL A 298 11.89 7.69 4.82
N ALA A 299 13.21 7.53 4.88
CA ALA A 299 13.85 6.39 5.52
C ALA A 299 13.53 6.29 7.01
N LYS A 300 13.54 7.43 7.73
CA LYS A 300 13.12 7.51 9.14
C LYS A 300 11.65 7.12 9.31
N ALA A 301 10.77 7.65 8.47
CA ALA A 301 9.35 7.32 8.50
C ALA A 301 9.08 5.84 8.21
N ALA A 302 9.84 5.21 7.33
CA ALA A 302 9.74 3.78 7.03
C ALA A 302 10.08 2.91 8.26
N LYS A 303 11.15 3.24 8.99
CA LYS A 303 11.51 2.55 10.25
C LYS A 303 10.41 2.69 11.32
N GLN A 304 9.85 3.88 11.47
CA GLN A 304 8.73 4.12 12.39
C GLN A 304 7.48 3.33 11.98
N ALA A 305 7.17 3.28 10.70
CA ALA A 305 6.01 2.56 10.18
C ALA A 305 6.12 1.04 10.32
N SER A 306 7.35 0.49 10.30
CA SER A 306 7.60 -0.94 10.52
C SER A 306 7.52 -1.36 12.00
N GLY A 307 7.41 -0.40 12.95
CA GLY A 307 7.40 -0.66 14.39
C GLY A 307 8.78 -1.06 14.94
N GLU A 308 9.87 -0.73 14.24
CA GLU A 308 11.22 -1.07 14.68
C GLU A 308 11.56 -0.41 16.04
N GLY A 309 11.99 -1.22 17.01
CA GLY A 309 12.41 -0.76 18.34
C GLY A 309 11.30 -0.61 19.38
N GLU A 310 10.03 -0.88 19.05
CA GLU A 310 8.93 -0.86 20.02
C GLU A 310 8.86 -2.16 20.82
N LYS A 311 8.34 -2.07 22.07
CA LYS A 311 8.19 -3.21 22.99
C LYS A 311 6.77 -3.77 22.94
N GLY A 312 6.68 -5.10 23.08
CA GLY A 312 5.39 -5.82 23.06
C GLY A 312 4.82 -5.98 21.66
N TRP A 313 3.54 -6.32 21.56
CA TRP A 313 2.83 -6.41 20.29
C TRP A 313 2.58 -5.01 19.70
N VAL A 314 3.14 -4.77 18.53
CA VAL A 314 3.05 -3.49 17.81
C VAL A 314 2.28 -3.67 16.53
N TYR A 315 1.31 -2.82 16.29
CA TYR A 315 0.59 -2.76 15.02
C TYR A 315 0.01 -1.37 14.77
N THR A 316 -0.37 -1.12 13.53
CA THR A 316 -1.02 0.11 13.10
C THR A 316 -2.38 -0.19 12.51
N THR A 317 -3.32 0.74 12.71
CA THR A 317 -4.64 0.76 12.06
C THR A 317 -4.78 1.95 11.11
N ARG A 318 -3.65 2.51 10.67
CA ARG A 318 -3.60 3.71 9.80
C ARG A 318 -3.17 3.40 8.37
N SER A 319 -2.88 2.12 8.04
CA SER A 319 -2.43 1.72 6.71
C SER A 319 -3.53 1.80 5.65
N GLY A 320 -3.13 1.98 4.41
CA GLY A 320 -4.01 1.94 3.23
C GLY A 320 -4.83 3.21 2.98
N ALA A 321 -4.93 4.14 3.95
CA ALA A 321 -5.59 5.45 3.78
C ALA A 321 -4.84 6.48 4.63
N TYR A 322 -4.09 7.35 4.00
CA TYR A 322 -3.08 8.17 4.68
C TYR A 322 -3.46 9.64 4.82
N GLY A 323 -4.47 10.12 4.05
CA GLY A 323 -4.85 11.52 4.03
C GLY A 323 -3.67 12.43 3.69
N VAL A 324 -3.44 13.45 4.51
CA VAL A 324 -2.35 14.42 4.35
C VAL A 324 -1.09 14.10 5.17
N ASP A 325 -1.03 12.92 5.78
CA ASP A 325 0.20 12.47 6.46
C ASP A 325 1.21 11.94 5.43
N TYR A 326 1.82 12.87 4.72
CA TYR A 326 2.73 12.57 3.61
C TYR A 326 3.96 11.76 4.06
N SER A 327 4.47 12.04 5.26
CA SER A 327 5.62 11.31 5.80
C SER A 327 5.30 9.86 6.08
N TYR A 328 4.15 9.60 6.71
CA TYR A 328 3.70 8.24 6.98
C TYR A 328 3.39 7.48 5.68
N ARG A 329 2.68 8.10 4.73
CA ARG A 329 2.41 7.52 3.40
C ARG A 329 3.71 7.16 2.67
N ALA A 330 4.71 8.04 2.67
CA ALA A 330 6.01 7.79 2.04
C ALA A 330 6.79 6.69 2.78
N GLY A 331 6.74 6.66 4.10
CA GLY A 331 7.34 5.60 4.91
C GLY A 331 6.76 4.22 4.62
N ILE A 332 5.43 4.10 4.61
CA ILE A 332 4.72 2.86 4.23
C ILE A 332 5.05 2.48 2.78
N ALA A 333 5.09 3.42 1.85
CA ALA A 333 5.47 3.12 0.47
C ALA A 333 6.87 2.52 0.37
N LEU A 334 7.82 2.99 1.19
CA LEU A 334 9.19 2.47 1.20
C LEU A 334 9.30 1.09 1.87
N CYS A 335 8.73 0.89 3.07
CA CYS A 335 8.89 -0.37 3.81
C CYS A 335 7.91 -1.46 3.39
N CYS A 336 6.71 -1.10 3.02
CA CYS A 336 5.56 -1.98 3.08
C CYS A 336 4.57 -1.72 1.92
N LEU A 337 5.10 -1.47 0.71
CA LEU A 337 4.33 -1.11 -0.48
C LEU A 337 3.17 -2.10 -0.73
N GLY A 338 1.95 -1.58 -0.85
CA GLY A 338 0.76 -2.39 -1.12
C GLY A 338 0.01 -2.82 0.14
N GLU A 339 0.16 -2.10 1.25
CA GLU A 339 -0.64 -2.29 2.45
C GLU A 339 -2.14 -2.17 2.16
N ASN A 340 -2.91 -3.00 2.86
CA ASN A 340 -4.38 -2.99 2.80
C ASN A 340 -4.99 -2.13 3.90
N LEU A 341 -6.31 -1.92 3.83
CA LEU A 341 -7.05 -1.28 4.90
C LEU A 341 -7.06 -2.14 6.17
N PRO A 342 -6.98 -1.56 7.36
CA PRO A 342 -7.00 -2.31 8.62
C PRO A 342 -8.29 -3.10 8.82
N GLN A 343 -9.41 -2.67 8.24
CA GLN A 343 -10.68 -3.40 8.28
C GLN A 343 -10.61 -4.75 7.53
N ASP A 344 -9.67 -4.91 6.62
CA ASP A 344 -9.46 -6.16 5.87
C ASP A 344 -8.42 -7.06 6.54
N ALA A 345 -7.31 -6.50 7.03
CA ALA A 345 -6.32 -7.24 7.82
C ALA A 345 -5.43 -6.31 8.65
N VAL A 346 -5.00 -6.78 9.82
CA VAL A 346 -4.04 -6.13 10.72
C VAL A 346 -2.91 -7.10 11.04
N TYR A 347 -1.70 -6.57 11.20
CA TYR A 347 -0.47 -7.36 11.33
C TYR A 347 0.33 -7.01 12.58
N PRO A 348 -0.11 -7.46 13.79
CA PRO A 348 0.69 -7.27 15.00
C PRO A 348 2.04 -8.00 14.92
N SER A 349 3.12 -7.30 15.24
CA SER A 349 4.46 -7.85 15.31
C SER A 349 4.97 -7.84 16.75
N LEU A 350 5.82 -8.81 17.11
CA LEU A 350 6.42 -8.96 18.43
C LEU A 350 7.89 -9.30 18.27
N SER A 351 8.76 -8.52 18.90
CA SER A 351 10.21 -8.72 18.90
C SER A 351 10.79 -8.95 20.31
N THR A 352 9.98 -8.77 21.36
CA THR A 352 10.41 -8.89 22.75
C THR A 352 9.45 -9.76 23.58
N ASP A 353 9.97 -10.40 24.63
CA ASP A 353 9.15 -11.12 25.61
C ASP A 353 8.43 -10.16 26.59
N SER A 354 7.72 -10.72 27.56
CA SER A 354 7.00 -9.96 28.60
C SER A 354 7.89 -9.10 29.50
N GLU A 355 9.19 -9.41 29.57
CA GLU A 355 10.18 -8.66 30.33
C GLU A 355 10.90 -7.60 29.47
N GLY A 356 10.58 -7.53 28.17
CA GLY A 356 11.18 -6.61 27.21
C GLY A 356 12.53 -7.08 26.66
N ARG A 357 12.91 -8.36 26.85
CA ARG A 357 14.10 -8.95 26.26
C ARG A 357 13.82 -9.39 24.82
N PRO A 358 14.78 -9.25 23.89
CA PRO A 358 14.61 -9.76 22.53
C PRO A 358 14.24 -11.25 22.52
N LEU A 359 13.34 -11.65 21.61
CA LEU A 359 13.00 -13.05 21.40
C LEU A 359 14.21 -13.81 20.84
N ASP A 360 14.57 -14.93 21.47
CA ASP A 360 15.70 -15.76 21.08
C ASP A 360 15.35 -17.24 21.27
N GLY A 361 15.59 -18.08 20.26
CA GLY A 361 15.26 -19.49 20.26
C GLY A 361 16.08 -20.37 21.22
N ASN A 362 17.04 -19.80 21.94
CA ASN A 362 17.66 -20.46 23.11
C ASN A 362 16.72 -20.49 24.32
N SER A 363 15.63 -19.73 24.29
CA SER A 363 14.57 -19.71 25.31
C SER A 363 13.31 -20.41 24.82
N ARG A 364 12.40 -20.74 25.74
CA ARG A 364 11.10 -21.32 25.47
C ARG A 364 10.03 -20.29 25.77
N TYR A 365 9.10 -20.09 24.82
CA TYR A 365 8.01 -19.12 24.97
C TYR A 365 6.67 -19.82 24.83
N VAL A 366 5.69 -19.32 25.54
CA VAL A 366 4.29 -19.73 25.44
C VAL A 366 3.45 -18.49 25.08
N LEU A 367 2.79 -18.55 23.94
CA LEU A 367 1.75 -17.59 23.62
C LEU A 367 0.41 -18.19 24.07
N HIS A 368 -0.05 -17.72 25.23
CA HIS A 368 -1.28 -18.18 25.86
C HIS A 368 -2.50 -17.40 25.38
N PHE A 369 -3.56 -18.10 25.01
CA PHE A 369 -4.88 -17.51 24.78
C PHE A 369 -5.84 -18.00 25.86
N ALA A 370 -6.33 -17.11 26.71
CA ALA A 370 -7.36 -17.49 27.69
C ALA A 370 -8.60 -18.05 26.97
N LYS A 371 -9.34 -18.93 27.61
CA LYS A 371 -10.54 -19.56 27.05
C LYS A 371 -11.49 -18.52 26.44
N GLY A 372 -11.82 -18.69 25.14
CA GLY A 372 -12.70 -17.79 24.39
C GLY A 372 -12.11 -16.38 24.15
N ARG A 373 -10.81 -16.17 24.38
CA ARG A 373 -10.10 -14.90 24.16
C ARG A 373 -9.16 -14.94 22.98
N PHE A 374 -9.51 -15.69 21.95
CA PHE A 374 -8.82 -15.64 20.65
C PHE A 374 -8.87 -14.24 20.05
N PRO A 375 -7.96 -13.92 19.10
CA PRO A 375 -8.07 -12.70 18.34
C PRO A 375 -9.46 -12.54 17.74
N PRO A 376 -10.19 -11.43 18.03
CA PRO A 376 -11.57 -11.25 17.56
C PRO A 376 -11.57 -10.87 16.08
N VAL A 377 -11.61 -11.86 15.21
CA VAL A 377 -11.69 -11.73 13.76
C VAL A 377 -12.97 -12.40 13.23
N ASP A 378 -13.44 -11.96 12.05
CA ASP A 378 -14.57 -12.60 11.37
C ASP A 378 -14.10 -13.63 10.33
N ALA A 379 -12.84 -13.55 9.88
CA ALA A 379 -12.29 -14.51 8.93
C ALA A 379 -11.36 -15.54 9.64
N PHE A 380 -10.11 -15.21 9.86
CA PHE A 380 -9.14 -16.11 10.51
C PHE A 380 -7.91 -15.36 11.02
N TRP A 381 -7.14 -16.03 11.87
CA TRP A 381 -5.85 -15.51 12.35
C TRP A 381 -4.75 -16.56 12.24
N SER A 382 -3.50 -16.11 12.23
CA SER A 382 -2.30 -16.94 12.31
C SER A 382 -1.16 -16.22 13.02
N VAL A 383 -0.16 -16.99 13.50
CA VAL A 383 1.13 -16.51 14.00
C VAL A 383 2.23 -17.17 13.18
N THR A 384 3.16 -16.38 12.67
CA THR A 384 4.34 -16.83 11.92
C THR A 384 5.61 -16.35 12.61
N ALA A 385 6.62 -17.20 12.69
CA ALA A 385 7.95 -16.81 13.16
C ALA A 385 8.87 -16.50 11.98
N TYR A 386 9.68 -15.43 12.12
CA TYR A 386 10.66 -15.00 11.13
C TYR A 386 12.03 -14.80 11.80
N ASP A 387 13.09 -14.97 11.03
CA ASP A 387 14.42 -14.51 11.42
C ASP A 387 14.46 -12.96 11.53
N THR A 388 15.57 -12.42 11.99
CA THR A 388 15.73 -10.96 12.17
C THR A 388 15.70 -10.18 10.86
N ASP A 389 15.96 -10.85 9.72
CA ASP A 389 15.87 -10.27 8.38
C ASP A 389 14.44 -10.33 7.81
N GLY A 390 13.52 -10.96 8.55
CA GLY A 390 12.09 -11.08 8.17
C GLY A 390 11.81 -12.25 7.24
N TYR A 391 12.64 -13.29 7.21
CA TYR A 391 12.42 -14.48 6.39
C TYR A 391 11.96 -15.66 7.22
N PHE A 392 11.32 -16.62 6.56
CA PHE A 392 10.88 -17.85 7.23
C PHE A 392 12.04 -18.58 7.90
N ILE A 393 11.74 -19.24 9.02
CA ILE A 393 12.64 -20.14 9.73
C ILE A 393 12.32 -21.56 9.29
N PRO A 394 13.15 -22.20 8.44
CA PRO A 394 12.94 -23.59 8.03
C PRO A 394 12.99 -24.53 9.23
N ASN A 395 12.11 -25.53 9.26
CA ASN A 395 12.07 -26.54 10.33
C ASN A 395 11.63 -27.92 9.80
N ALA A 396 11.92 -28.96 10.56
CA ALA A 396 11.64 -30.35 10.16
C ALA A 396 10.16 -30.65 9.89
N LEU A 397 9.25 -29.96 10.61
CA LEU A 397 7.80 -30.11 10.43
C LEU A 397 7.29 -29.35 9.20
N LYS A 398 8.12 -28.53 8.54
CA LYS A 398 7.72 -27.58 7.50
C LYS A 398 6.57 -26.67 7.95
N ARG A 399 6.45 -26.43 9.26
CA ARG A 399 5.42 -25.60 9.88
C ARG A 399 5.94 -24.19 10.02
N LEU A 400 5.45 -23.29 9.17
CA LEU A 400 5.87 -21.88 9.12
C LEU A 400 4.92 -20.97 9.89
N ALA A 401 3.68 -21.40 10.14
CA ALA A 401 2.67 -20.68 10.89
C ALA A 401 1.78 -21.64 11.69
N LEU A 402 1.08 -21.09 12.67
CA LEU A 402 -0.03 -21.73 13.39
C LEU A 402 -1.18 -20.71 13.56
N GLY A 403 -2.42 -21.19 13.53
CA GLY A 403 -3.60 -20.34 13.69
C GLY A 403 -4.88 -21.10 13.99
N ASP A 404 -6.03 -20.42 13.88
CA ASP A 404 -7.36 -20.99 14.15
C ASP A 404 -7.81 -22.07 13.14
N ARG A 405 -7.13 -22.19 12.02
CA ARG A 405 -7.39 -23.24 11.01
C ARG A 405 -6.64 -24.52 11.31
N ASP A 406 -5.75 -24.51 12.31
CA ASP A 406 -5.06 -25.69 12.81
C ASP A 406 -5.85 -26.34 13.94
N LYS A 407 -5.64 -27.64 14.13
CA LYS A 407 -6.27 -28.41 15.22
C LYS A 407 -5.48 -28.18 16.53
N LEU A 408 -5.65 -26.99 17.13
CA LEU A 408 -4.99 -26.67 18.39
C LEU A 408 -5.52 -27.53 19.53
N VAL A 409 -4.61 -28.10 20.30
CA VAL A 409 -4.90 -28.80 21.54
C VAL A 409 -5.15 -27.78 22.64
N THR A 410 -6.22 -27.95 23.42
CA THR A 410 -6.57 -27.05 24.52
C THR A 410 -6.21 -27.66 25.87
N ASN A 411 -5.89 -26.79 26.81
CA ASN A 411 -5.72 -27.14 28.22
C ASN A 411 -7.08 -27.61 28.84
N ALA A 412 -7.04 -28.13 30.07
CA ALA A 412 -8.25 -28.61 30.74
C ALA A 412 -9.34 -27.54 30.94
N ASP A 413 -8.95 -26.27 31.02
CA ASP A 413 -9.87 -25.12 31.10
C ASP A 413 -10.39 -24.65 29.72
N GLY A 414 -9.89 -25.23 28.62
CA GLY A 414 -10.26 -24.90 27.26
C GLY A 414 -9.47 -23.74 26.66
N SER A 415 -8.38 -23.28 27.30
CA SER A 415 -7.42 -22.32 26.76
C SER A 415 -6.38 -23.04 25.90
N PRO A 416 -5.96 -22.55 24.72
CA PRO A 416 -4.81 -23.09 24.02
C PRO A 416 -3.53 -22.31 24.32
N ASP A 417 -2.42 -23.05 24.34
CA ASP A 417 -1.07 -22.53 24.37
C ASP A 417 -0.38 -22.80 23.05
N VAL A 418 0.28 -21.81 22.45
CA VAL A 418 1.20 -22.00 21.33
C VAL A 418 2.63 -21.98 21.86
N PHE A 419 3.34 -23.12 21.69
CA PHE A 419 4.72 -23.29 22.14
C PHE A 419 5.68 -22.81 21.06
N ILE A 420 6.50 -21.82 21.37
CA ILE A 420 7.44 -21.21 20.42
C ILE A 420 8.84 -21.48 20.96
N GLN A 421 9.51 -22.47 20.41
CA GLN A 421 10.80 -22.96 20.89
C GLN A 421 11.48 -23.84 19.83
N THR A 422 12.78 -24.12 20.03
CA THR A 422 13.58 -24.92 19.09
C THR A 422 13.26 -26.40 19.20
N ASP A 423 13.27 -26.95 20.42
CA ASP A 423 13.07 -28.36 20.68
C ASP A 423 11.57 -28.67 20.83
N SER A 424 11.15 -29.92 20.51
CA SER A 424 9.75 -30.33 20.67
C SER A 424 9.27 -30.16 22.14
N PRO A 425 8.07 -29.63 22.36
CA PRO A 425 7.48 -29.53 23.70
C PRO A 425 6.94 -30.87 24.24
N GLY A 426 7.05 -31.96 23.48
CA GLY A 426 6.47 -33.25 23.74
C GLY A 426 5.34 -33.60 22.80
N THR A 427 5.09 -34.88 22.61
CA THR A 427 4.15 -35.43 21.58
C THR A 427 2.72 -34.92 21.77
N ASP A 428 2.28 -34.75 23.02
CA ASP A 428 0.97 -34.25 23.41
C ASP A 428 0.76 -32.75 23.07
N LYS A 429 1.85 -32.00 22.90
CA LYS A 429 1.87 -30.55 22.65
C LYS A 429 2.34 -30.19 21.23
N GLU A 430 2.80 -31.16 20.47
CA GLU A 430 3.40 -30.93 19.15
C GLU A 430 2.40 -30.28 18.16
N GLY A 431 1.10 -30.52 18.34
CA GLY A 431 0.04 -29.86 17.55
C GLY A 431 0.08 -28.34 17.67
N ASN A 432 0.51 -27.82 18.82
CA ASN A 432 0.58 -26.38 19.12
C ASN A 432 2.01 -25.82 19.06
N TRP A 433 2.97 -26.56 18.51
CA TRP A 433 4.35 -26.14 18.47
C TRP A 433 4.68 -25.38 17.18
N LEU A 434 5.17 -24.15 17.32
CA LEU A 434 5.75 -23.34 16.24
C LEU A 434 7.28 -23.38 16.41
N PRO A 435 8.01 -24.22 15.63
CA PRO A 435 9.46 -24.36 15.76
C PRO A 435 10.20 -23.09 15.33
N VAL A 436 11.24 -22.71 16.09
CA VAL A 436 12.17 -21.62 15.76
C VAL A 436 13.61 -22.14 15.80
N ALA A 437 14.55 -21.43 15.18
CA ALA A 437 15.98 -21.73 15.25
C ALA A 437 16.57 -21.23 16.58
N LYS A 438 17.72 -21.78 17.02
CA LYS A 438 18.53 -21.27 18.17
C LYS A 438 19.22 -19.96 17.79
N ALA A 439 18.41 -18.93 17.51
CA ALA A 439 18.86 -17.60 17.07
C ALA A 439 17.77 -16.58 17.41
N PRO A 440 18.05 -15.29 17.38
CA PRO A 440 17.05 -14.23 17.50
C PRO A 440 15.98 -14.35 16.42
N PHE A 441 14.71 -14.06 16.79
CA PHE A 441 13.58 -14.14 15.89
C PHE A 441 12.51 -13.08 16.22
N THR A 442 11.54 -12.93 15.32
CA THR A 442 10.35 -12.09 15.52
C THR A 442 9.09 -12.90 15.21
N LEU A 443 7.97 -12.49 15.81
CA LEU A 443 6.66 -13.04 15.50
C LEU A 443 5.83 -12.02 14.74
N LEU A 444 5.03 -12.50 13.81
CA LEU A 444 3.99 -11.71 13.16
C LEU A 444 2.67 -12.44 13.25
N MET A 445 1.69 -11.80 13.91
CA MET A 445 0.31 -12.26 13.87
C MET A 445 -0.39 -11.67 12.66
N ARG A 446 -1.27 -12.43 12.01
CA ARG A 446 -2.13 -11.95 10.94
C ARG A 446 -3.58 -12.09 11.35
N LEU A 447 -4.31 -10.99 11.33
CA LEU A 447 -5.69 -10.89 11.78
C LEU A 447 -6.54 -10.45 10.60
N TYR A 448 -7.20 -11.40 9.94
CA TYR A 448 -8.01 -11.14 8.75
C TYR A 448 -9.47 -10.84 9.12
N SER A 449 -10.02 -9.77 8.55
CA SER A 449 -11.35 -9.23 8.90
C SER A 449 -11.47 -8.96 10.41
N PRO A 450 -10.59 -8.12 10.99
CA PRO A 450 -10.57 -7.86 12.42
C PRO A 450 -11.84 -7.13 12.87
N LYS A 451 -12.33 -7.49 14.08
CA LYS A 451 -13.46 -6.81 14.72
C LYS A 451 -13.04 -5.48 15.34
N ALA A 452 -14.03 -4.69 15.73
CA ALA A 452 -13.83 -3.35 16.30
C ALA A 452 -12.79 -3.33 17.44
N ALA A 453 -12.78 -4.32 18.32
CA ALA A 453 -11.85 -4.39 19.45
C ALA A 453 -10.38 -4.43 19.06
N ILE A 454 -10.02 -4.93 17.86
CA ILE A 454 -8.67 -4.84 17.31
C ILE A 454 -8.42 -3.45 16.74
N LEU A 455 -9.40 -2.92 15.99
CA LEU A 455 -9.27 -1.65 15.30
C LEU A 455 -9.17 -0.44 16.24
N ASP A 456 -9.82 -0.50 17.40
CA ASP A 456 -9.78 0.53 18.46
C ASP A 456 -8.70 0.29 19.52
N GLY A 457 -7.97 -0.84 19.43
CA GLY A 457 -6.89 -1.20 20.35
C GLY A 457 -7.33 -1.73 21.71
N THR A 458 -8.62 -2.02 21.92
CA THR A 458 -9.10 -2.53 23.23
C THR A 458 -8.74 -3.99 23.47
N TRP A 459 -8.50 -4.77 22.40
CA TRP A 459 -8.13 -6.18 22.50
C TRP A 459 -6.66 -6.39 22.87
N SER A 460 -5.75 -5.61 22.36
CA SER A 460 -4.30 -5.95 22.35
C SER A 460 -3.54 -5.72 23.64
N ARG A 461 -4.12 -5.12 24.68
CA ARG A 461 -3.36 -4.54 25.79
C ARG A 461 -3.33 -5.37 27.08
N ARG A 462 -3.69 -6.64 27.03
CA ARG A 462 -3.47 -7.52 28.20
C ARG A 462 -2.24 -8.39 27.93
N ARG A 463 -1.20 -8.07 28.68
CA ARG A 463 0.06 -8.77 28.76
C ARG A 463 -0.15 -10.19 29.27
#